data_74186d0a389d840ffc6017c9e5a739ca
#
_entry.id   74186d0a389d840ffc6017c9e5a739ca
#
_cell.length_a   1.000
_cell.length_b   1.000
_cell.length_c   1.000
_cell.angle_alpha   90.00
_cell.angle_beta   90.00
_cell.angle_gamma   90.00
#
_symmetry.space_group_name_H-M   'P 1'
#
loop_
_entity.id
_entity.type
_entity.pdbx_description
1 polymer ?
#
loop_
_entity_poly.entity_id
_entity_poly.type
_entity_poly.pdbx_seq_one_letter_code
_entity_poly.pdbx_strand_id
1 'polypeptide(L)'
;MTPRTGSPQSSASARLVLLTLAAGQFLMALDSSVMNVSIATVADDVGTTVTGIQGAITAYTLVMAMFMIPGGKVGALIGRKRAFVIGCVIYGCGSLTTALAPNLPVLLLGWSFLEGIGAALILPAIVALVAGNFGAERRPAAYGLVAAAGAVAIAVGPLIGGIATTYFSWRWVFAGEVVIVLGILVLARRIADAPSDGRPRIDLVGAVLSALGLGIFVYGVLRSDEWGWFQPKPDAPSWLGISLVIWLMLVGVLLIWLFLRWEARLVEQRKEPLVDPALLQNKQLTGGLTMFFFQYLVQMGVFFVVPLYLSVALGLSALKTGAYLLPLSLTLLAAAILIPRFFPDVSPRRVVRLGILSLLAGAVVLMAALDADAGAEIVTIPLLLIGLGMGALASQLGSVTVSAVPDEQSAEVGGIQNAVTNLGASIGTALAGSILIAALTASFLTTIDQNPAVPAEVKSQATVQLQSGVPFLSDAQLKTALDDAGTSTEVTQAALDANAAARLDGLRAALAILALAALIALFFTHRIPTTQPRSTKP
;
A
#
# COMPACT_ATOMS: atom_id res chain seq x y z
N MET A 1 -0.28 -48.24 11.18
CA MET A 1 0.78 -47.21 11.27
C MET A 1 0.31 -46.16 12.27
N THR A 2 0.90 -46.15 13.47
CA THR A 2 0.57 -45.21 14.54
C THR A 2 0.98 -43.79 14.14
N PRO A 3 0.13 -42.77 14.37
CA PRO A 3 0.50 -41.38 14.10
C PRO A 3 1.66 -40.97 15.01
N ARG A 4 2.76 -40.54 14.42
CA ARG A 4 3.85 -39.89 15.14
C ARG A 4 3.32 -38.61 15.77
N THR A 5 2.99 -38.66 17.04
CA THR A 5 2.82 -37.48 17.89
C THR A 5 4.13 -36.71 17.88
N GLY A 6 4.19 -35.58 17.15
CA GLY A 6 5.32 -34.68 17.19
C GLY A 6 5.57 -34.26 18.65
N SER A 7 6.79 -34.42 19.09
CA SER A 7 7.24 -33.97 20.41
C SER A 7 6.88 -32.48 20.58
N PRO A 8 6.35 -32.06 21.74
CA PRO A 8 6.05 -30.64 21.99
C PRO A 8 7.33 -29.84 21.81
N GLN A 9 7.33 -28.93 20.81
CA GLN A 9 8.43 -27.99 20.64
C GLN A 9 8.68 -27.29 21.99
N SER A 10 9.95 -27.22 22.40
CA SER A 10 10.28 -26.48 23.61
C SER A 10 9.76 -25.04 23.51
N SER A 11 9.28 -24.46 24.59
CA SER A 11 8.72 -23.10 24.62
C SER A 11 9.69 -22.05 24.02
N ALA A 12 10.99 -22.30 24.12
CA ALA A 12 12.04 -21.46 23.52
C ALA A 12 12.07 -21.58 21.97
N SER A 13 11.89 -22.78 21.41
CA SER A 13 11.83 -22.98 19.96
C SER A 13 10.61 -22.30 19.35
N ALA A 14 9.44 -22.43 19.98
CA ALA A 14 8.21 -21.77 19.52
C ALA A 14 8.33 -20.23 19.55
N ARG A 15 8.98 -19.65 20.56
CA ARG A 15 9.23 -18.20 20.62
C ARG A 15 10.15 -17.73 19.49
N LEU A 16 11.22 -18.48 19.19
CA LEU A 16 12.13 -18.12 18.08
C LEU A 16 11.44 -18.17 16.73
N VAL A 17 10.60 -19.18 16.48
CA VAL A 17 9.79 -19.27 15.24
C VAL A 17 8.89 -18.05 15.14
N LEU A 18 8.18 -17.70 16.21
CA LEU A 18 7.26 -16.57 16.21
C LEU A 18 7.98 -15.24 15.97
N LEU A 19 9.13 -15.03 16.61
CA LEU A 19 9.96 -13.84 16.40
C LEU A 19 10.47 -13.75 14.95
N THR A 20 10.85 -14.89 14.36
CA THR A 20 11.30 -14.92 12.94
C THR A 20 10.19 -14.50 11.99
N LEU A 21 8.97 -15.03 12.19
CA LEU A 21 7.81 -14.68 11.36
C LEU A 21 7.35 -13.22 11.59
N ALA A 22 7.38 -12.78 12.84
CA ALA A 22 7.09 -11.38 13.21
C ALA A 22 8.13 -10.41 12.63
N ALA A 23 9.42 -10.79 12.59
CA ALA A 23 10.46 -9.98 11.95
C ALA A 23 10.25 -9.88 10.44
N GLY A 24 9.79 -10.95 9.76
CA GLY A 24 9.41 -10.90 8.36
C GLY A 24 8.24 -9.92 8.10
N GLN A 25 7.21 -9.96 8.93
CA GLN A 25 6.08 -9.03 8.82
C GLN A 25 6.50 -7.59 9.13
N PHE A 26 7.34 -7.39 10.14
CA PHE A 26 7.91 -6.08 10.47
C PHE A 26 8.68 -5.49 9.30
N LEU A 27 9.55 -6.28 8.67
CA LEU A 27 10.37 -5.87 7.53
C LEU A 27 9.51 -5.36 6.36
N MET A 28 8.49 -6.14 5.96
CA MET A 28 7.59 -5.77 4.86
C MET A 28 6.82 -4.46 5.12
N ALA A 29 6.40 -4.24 6.37
CA ALA A 29 5.66 -3.05 6.73
C ALA A 29 6.57 -1.82 6.91
N LEU A 30 7.81 -2.03 7.36
CA LEU A 30 8.81 -0.97 7.53
C LEU A 30 9.20 -0.38 6.19
N ASP A 31 9.52 -1.22 5.21
CA ASP A 31 9.92 -0.84 3.86
C ASP A 31 8.96 0.17 3.23
N SER A 32 7.69 -0.18 3.14
CA SER A 32 6.66 0.71 2.58
C SER A 32 6.52 2.02 3.36
N SER A 33 6.71 2.00 4.67
CA SER A 33 6.55 3.18 5.53
C SER A 33 7.72 4.16 5.38
N VAL A 34 8.95 3.66 5.24
CA VAL A 34 10.16 4.48 5.08
C VAL A 34 10.18 5.19 3.74
N MET A 35 9.86 4.51 2.65
CA MET A 35 9.88 5.10 1.32
C MET A 35 8.96 6.32 1.21
N ASN A 36 7.77 6.26 1.84
CA ASN A 36 6.81 7.37 1.81
C ASN A 36 7.35 8.66 2.45
N VAL A 37 8.20 8.57 3.48
CA VAL A 37 8.80 9.74 4.14
C VAL A 37 10.00 10.28 3.36
N SER A 38 10.69 9.42 2.62
CA SER A 38 11.93 9.74 1.90
C SER A 38 11.70 10.15 0.43
N ILE A 39 10.44 10.16 -0.04
CA ILE A 39 10.06 10.28 -1.45
C ILE A 39 10.75 11.44 -2.19
N ALA A 40 10.81 12.64 -1.58
CA ALA A 40 11.43 13.80 -2.20
C ALA A 40 12.97 13.65 -2.31
N THR A 41 13.62 13.19 -1.23
CA THR A 41 15.08 12.98 -1.20
C THR A 41 15.51 11.86 -2.15
N VAL A 42 14.72 10.78 -2.23
CA VAL A 42 15.00 9.68 -3.15
C VAL A 42 14.86 10.16 -4.59
N ALA A 43 13.84 10.96 -4.90
CA ALA A 43 13.63 11.51 -6.25
C ALA A 43 14.82 12.34 -6.71
N ASP A 44 15.28 13.25 -5.86
CA ASP A 44 16.46 14.08 -6.16
C ASP A 44 17.73 13.24 -6.34
N ASP A 45 17.94 12.24 -5.48
CA ASP A 45 19.19 11.45 -5.43
C ASP A 45 19.32 10.43 -6.58
N VAL A 46 18.19 9.92 -7.11
CA VAL A 46 18.19 9.03 -8.29
C VAL A 46 17.90 9.76 -9.60
N GLY A 47 17.80 11.08 -9.58
CA GLY A 47 17.61 11.93 -10.77
C GLY A 47 16.23 11.74 -11.42
N THR A 48 15.16 11.68 -10.62
CA THR A 48 13.78 11.53 -11.11
C THR A 48 12.84 12.54 -10.45
N THR A 49 11.56 12.48 -10.80
CA THR A 49 10.51 13.31 -10.22
C THR A 49 9.82 12.59 -9.04
N VAL A 50 9.09 13.34 -8.21
CA VAL A 50 8.22 12.77 -7.17
C VAL A 50 7.21 11.78 -7.77
N THR A 51 6.67 12.08 -8.96
CA THR A 51 5.78 11.17 -9.69
C THR A 51 6.50 9.90 -10.16
N GLY A 52 7.80 9.97 -10.48
CA GLY A 52 8.61 8.78 -10.77
C GLY A 52 8.72 7.83 -9.56
N ILE A 53 8.93 8.38 -8.36
CA ILE A 53 8.95 7.57 -7.13
C ILE A 53 7.54 7.09 -6.76
N GLN A 54 6.49 7.89 -6.97
CA GLN A 54 5.10 7.43 -6.88
C GLN A 54 4.85 6.22 -7.77
N GLY A 55 5.36 6.26 -9.02
CA GLY A 55 5.32 5.13 -9.93
C GLY A 55 6.02 3.88 -9.39
N ALA A 56 7.17 4.06 -8.72
CA ALA A 56 7.89 2.96 -8.08
C ALA A 56 7.10 2.36 -6.90
N ILE A 57 6.48 3.19 -6.04
CA ILE A 57 5.59 2.74 -4.95
C ILE A 57 4.42 1.93 -5.51
N THR A 58 3.78 2.45 -6.55
CA THR A 58 2.65 1.77 -7.20
C THR A 58 3.08 0.47 -7.87
N ALA A 59 4.25 0.45 -8.54
CA ALA A 59 4.79 -0.76 -9.16
C ALA A 59 5.13 -1.84 -8.12
N TYR A 60 5.67 -1.48 -6.96
CA TYR A 60 5.91 -2.41 -5.85
C TYR A 60 4.62 -3.11 -5.40
N THR A 61 3.59 -2.31 -5.09
CA THR A 61 2.30 -2.84 -4.66
C THR A 61 1.59 -3.64 -5.77
N LEU A 62 1.80 -3.26 -7.03
CA LEU A 62 1.33 -3.99 -8.20
C LEU A 62 1.96 -5.36 -8.31
N VAL A 63 3.29 -5.46 -8.24
CA VAL A 63 4.02 -6.74 -8.30
C VAL A 63 3.57 -7.64 -7.15
N MET A 64 3.41 -7.10 -5.95
CA MET A 64 2.85 -7.86 -4.83
C MET A 64 1.43 -8.38 -5.15
N ALA A 65 0.53 -7.53 -5.63
CA ALA A 65 -0.84 -7.92 -5.97
C ALA A 65 -0.88 -9.03 -7.04
N MET A 66 -0.04 -8.93 -8.07
CA MET A 66 0.05 -9.92 -9.16
C MET A 66 0.51 -11.29 -8.66
N PHE A 67 1.54 -11.32 -7.82
CA PHE A 67 2.22 -12.57 -7.47
C PHE A 67 1.80 -13.15 -6.11
N MET A 68 0.96 -12.46 -5.33
CA MET A 68 0.54 -12.92 -4.00
C MET A 68 -0.27 -14.22 -4.05
N ILE A 69 -1.22 -14.34 -4.99
CA ILE A 69 -2.04 -15.55 -5.17
C ILE A 69 -1.18 -16.72 -5.71
N PRO A 70 -0.42 -16.55 -6.82
CA PRO A 70 0.51 -17.56 -7.29
C PRO A 70 1.57 -17.95 -6.25
N GLY A 71 2.11 -16.97 -5.52
CA GLY A 71 3.13 -17.18 -4.49
C GLY A 71 2.65 -18.04 -3.33
N GLY A 72 1.41 -17.85 -2.89
CA GLY A 72 0.78 -18.72 -1.88
C GLY A 72 0.70 -20.17 -2.34
N LYS A 73 0.35 -20.42 -3.61
CA LYS A 73 0.28 -21.77 -4.18
C LYS A 73 1.68 -22.38 -4.39
N VAL A 74 2.66 -21.58 -4.82
CA VAL A 74 4.07 -22.01 -4.88
C VAL A 74 4.53 -22.52 -3.51
N GLY A 75 4.19 -21.81 -2.43
CA GLY A 75 4.48 -22.24 -1.06
C GLY A 75 3.87 -23.60 -0.69
N ALA A 76 2.66 -23.88 -1.18
CA ALA A 76 2.05 -25.20 -0.98
C ALA A 76 2.77 -26.32 -1.72
N LEU A 77 3.40 -26.03 -2.88
CA LEU A 77 4.10 -27.00 -3.72
C LEU A 77 5.50 -27.33 -3.24
N ILE A 78 6.34 -26.30 -3.05
CA ILE A 78 7.77 -26.49 -2.74
C ILE A 78 8.02 -26.64 -1.23
N GLY A 79 6.98 -26.44 -0.41
CA GLY A 79 7.05 -26.35 1.04
C GLY A 79 7.04 -24.89 1.53
N ARG A 80 6.23 -24.63 2.55
CA ARG A 80 5.98 -23.26 3.06
C ARG A 80 7.23 -22.60 3.62
N LYS A 81 8.08 -23.39 4.32
CA LYS A 81 9.39 -22.93 4.81
C LYS A 81 10.34 -22.59 3.67
N ARG A 82 10.39 -23.44 2.62
CA ARG A 82 11.25 -23.19 1.45
C ARG A 82 10.81 -21.93 0.73
N ALA A 83 9.51 -21.73 0.51
CA ALA A 83 8.97 -20.53 -0.12
C ALA A 83 9.33 -19.28 0.69
N PHE A 84 9.19 -19.33 2.03
CA PHE A 84 9.60 -18.25 2.93
C PHE A 84 11.09 -17.92 2.79
N VAL A 85 11.97 -18.92 2.82
CA VAL A 85 13.43 -18.74 2.68
C VAL A 85 13.79 -18.17 1.31
N ILE A 86 13.23 -18.72 0.24
CA ILE A 86 13.47 -18.22 -1.14
C ILE A 86 12.97 -16.78 -1.26
N GLY A 87 11.77 -16.48 -0.73
CA GLY A 87 11.23 -15.12 -0.69
C GLY A 87 12.17 -14.17 0.04
N CYS A 88 12.69 -14.54 1.22
CA CYS A 88 13.66 -13.74 1.97
C CYS A 88 14.97 -13.51 1.17
N VAL A 89 15.48 -14.51 0.46
CA VAL A 89 16.68 -14.34 -0.36
C VAL A 89 16.43 -13.37 -1.51
N ILE A 90 15.31 -13.52 -2.24
CA ILE A 90 14.95 -12.62 -3.34
C ILE A 90 14.76 -11.19 -2.81
N TYR A 91 14.05 -11.04 -1.69
CA TYR A 91 13.84 -9.76 -1.03
C TYR A 91 15.17 -9.11 -0.62
N GLY A 92 16.06 -9.84 0.04
CA GLY A 92 17.37 -9.33 0.43
C GLY A 92 18.26 -8.92 -0.75
N CYS A 93 18.19 -9.65 -1.89
CA CYS A 93 18.84 -9.24 -3.13
C CYS A 93 18.20 -7.96 -3.68
N GLY A 94 16.89 -7.80 -3.58
CA GLY A 94 16.16 -6.59 -3.93
C GLY A 94 16.61 -5.41 -3.10
N SER A 95 16.60 -5.52 -1.76
CA SER A 95 17.04 -4.47 -0.83
C SER A 95 18.51 -4.08 -1.07
N LEU A 96 19.38 -5.05 -1.37
CA LEU A 96 20.77 -4.75 -1.72
C LEU A 96 20.85 -3.96 -3.04
N THR A 97 20.09 -4.36 -4.06
CA THR A 97 20.03 -3.66 -5.35
C THR A 97 19.48 -2.24 -5.17
N THR A 98 18.46 -2.06 -4.34
CA THR A 98 17.85 -0.77 -4.00
C THR A 98 18.84 0.12 -3.24
N ALA A 99 19.56 -0.43 -2.26
CA ALA A 99 20.59 0.29 -1.52
C ALA A 99 21.71 0.83 -2.43
N LEU A 100 22.01 0.13 -3.53
CA LEU A 100 23.05 0.48 -4.50
C LEU A 100 22.49 1.21 -5.74
N ALA A 101 21.20 1.53 -5.80
CA ALA A 101 20.57 2.08 -6.99
C ALA A 101 21.11 3.48 -7.35
N PRO A 102 21.69 3.66 -8.54
CA PRO A 102 22.17 4.95 -9.01
C PRO A 102 21.11 5.74 -9.77
N ASN A 103 19.99 5.11 -10.16
CA ASN A 103 18.93 5.69 -10.98
C ASN A 103 17.60 4.95 -10.79
N LEU A 104 16.53 5.54 -11.30
CA LEU A 104 15.17 4.99 -11.19
C LEU A 104 15.01 3.57 -11.75
N PRO A 105 15.55 3.18 -12.94
CA PRO A 105 15.41 1.80 -13.43
C PRO A 105 15.99 0.75 -12.49
N VAL A 106 17.15 1.00 -11.88
CA VAL A 106 17.75 0.06 -10.92
C VAL A 106 16.96 0.02 -9.62
N LEU A 107 16.43 1.16 -9.16
CA LEU A 107 15.53 1.22 -8.01
C LEU A 107 14.25 0.41 -8.27
N LEU A 108 13.62 0.56 -9.43
CA LEU A 108 12.45 -0.23 -9.83
C LEU A 108 12.75 -1.74 -9.86
N LEU A 109 13.91 -2.13 -10.40
CA LEU A 109 14.32 -3.54 -10.42
C LEU A 109 14.50 -4.10 -9.00
N GLY A 110 15.22 -3.37 -8.14
CA GLY A 110 15.51 -3.81 -6.77
C GLY A 110 14.24 -3.78 -5.92
N TRP A 111 13.69 -2.60 -5.73
CA TRP A 111 12.59 -2.37 -4.81
C TRP A 111 11.26 -2.89 -5.36
N SER A 112 10.81 -2.37 -6.51
CA SER A 112 9.47 -2.70 -6.98
C SER A 112 9.34 -4.14 -7.44
N PHE A 113 10.34 -4.68 -8.14
CA PHE A 113 10.25 -6.00 -8.75
C PHE A 113 10.77 -7.11 -7.82
N LEU A 114 12.05 -7.07 -7.41
CA LEU A 114 12.63 -8.15 -6.62
C LEU A 114 12.03 -8.22 -5.21
N GLU A 115 11.93 -7.09 -4.51
CA GLU A 115 11.32 -7.08 -3.18
C GLU A 115 9.82 -7.39 -3.26
N GLY A 116 9.10 -6.90 -4.27
CA GLY A 116 7.69 -7.24 -4.51
C GLY A 116 7.46 -8.74 -4.70
N ILE A 117 8.28 -9.44 -5.49
CA ILE A 117 8.23 -10.90 -5.66
C ILE A 117 8.60 -11.60 -4.35
N GLY A 118 9.65 -11.14 -3.67
CA GLY A 118 10.04 -11.67 -2.37
C GLY A 118 8.91 -11.60 -1.36
N ALA A 119 8.27 -10.45 -1.24
CA ALA A 119 7.12 -10.21 -0.35
C ALA A 119 5.92 -11.11 -0.71
N ALA A 120 5.65 -11.31 -2.00
CA ALA A 120 4.57 -12.18 -2.47
C ALA A 120 4.77 -13.66 -2.09
N LEU A 121 6.01 -14.10 -1.84
CA LEU A 121 6.31 -15.42 -1.29
C LEU A 121 6.32 -15.44 0.24
N ILE A 122 6.82 -14.38 0.89
CA ILE A 122 6.98 -14.29 2.34
C ILE A 122 5.63 -14.21 3.05
N LEU A 123 4.75 -13.28 2.64
CA LEU A 123 3.52 -12.99 3.38
C LEU A 123 2.55 -14.19 3.45
N PRO A 124 2.23 -14.89 2.35
CA PRO A 124 1.40 -16.10 2.43
C PRO A 124 2.08 -17.22 3.23
N ALA A 125 3.41 -17.34 3.12
CA ALA A 125 4.16 -18.33 3.87
C ALA A 125 4.13 -18.06 5.38
N ILE A 126 4.19 -16.80 5.84
CA ILE A 126 4.05 -16.43 7.26
C ILE A 126 2.74 -16.98 7.81
N VAL A 127 1.62 -16.70 7.15
CA VAL A 127 0.29 -17.16 7.58
C VAL A 127 0.26 -18.68 7.71
N ALA A 128 0.76 -19.38 6.69
CA ALA A 128 0.78 -20.83 6.67
C ALA A 128 1.75 -21.46 7.69
N LEU A 129 2.90 -20.82 7.95
CA LEU A 129 3.88 -21.29 8.94
C LEU A 129 3.39 -21.07 10.37
N VAL A 130 2.64 -20.01 10.65
CA VAL A 130 1.94 -19.85 11.93
C VAL A 130 0.96 -20.99 12.13
N ALA A 131 0.11 -21.30 11.14
CA ALA A 131 -0.83 -22.41 11.22
C ALA A 131 -0.15 -23.77 11.44
N GLY A 132 1.01 -24.00 10.81
CA GLY A 132 1.73 -25.27 10.91
C GLY A 132 2.60 -25.45 12.16
N ASN A 133 3.06 -24.35 12.77
CA ASN A 133 3.97 -24.39 13.93
C ASN A 133 3.27 -24.17 15.29
N PHE A 134 2.00 -23.69 15.29
CA PHE A 134 1.26 -23.40 16.50
C PHE A 134 -0.06 -24.19 16.54
N GLY A 135 -0.35 -24.81 17.69
CA GLY A 135 -1.64 -25.48 17.92
C GLY A 135 -2.81 -24.50 17.88
N ALA A 136 -4.02 -24.98 17.57
CA ALA A 136 -5.22 -24.17 17.35
C ALA A 136 -5.49 -23.13 18.46
N GLU A 137 -5.22 -23.49 19.72
CA GLU A 137 -5.40 -22.58 20.86
C GLU A 137 -4.42 -21.41 20.90
N ARG A 138 -3.20 -21.57 20.35
CA ARG A 138 -2.13 -20.56 20.33
C ARG A 138 -2.07 -19.75 19.03
N ARG A 139 -2.71 -20.20 17.96
CA ARG A 139 -2.73 -19.51 16.66
C ARG A 139 -3.25 -18.08 16.72
N PRO A 140 -4.36 -17.77 17.43
CA PRO A 140 -4.84 -16.39 17.52
C PRO A 140 -3.80 -15.45 18.12
N ALA A 141 -3.12 -15.88 19.19
CA ALA A 141 -2.07 -15.09 19.81
C ALA A 141 -0.84 -14.93 18.89
N ALA A 142 -0.47 -15.97 18.14
CA ALA A 142 0.64 -15.93 17.18
C ALA A 142 0.34 -14.98 16.02
N TYR A 143 -0.85 -15.05 15.40
CA TYR A 143 -1.28 -14.10 14.38
C TYR A 143 -1.35 -12.68 14.92
N GLY A 144 -1.86 -12.52 16.16
CA GLY A 144 -1.91 -11.22 16.83
C GLY A 144 -0.53 -10.58 17.00
N LEU A 145 0.49 -11.38 17.37
CA LEU A 145 1.87 -10.87 17.50
C LEU A 145 2.50 -10.51 16.16
N VAL A 146 2.27 -11.33 15.12
CA VAL A 146 2.72 -11.02 13.75
C VAL A 146 2.07 -9.73 13.25
N ALA A 147 0.76 -9.57 13.44
CA ALA A 147 0.06 -8.34 13.08
C ALA A 147 0.56 -7.13 13.87
N ALA A 148 0.82 -7.30 15.19
CA ALA A 148 1.37 -6.25 16.02
C ALA A 148 2.78 -5.81 15.56
N ALA A 149 3.62 -6.74 15.10
CA ALA A 149 4.93 -6.41 14.54
C ALA A 149 4.80 -5.53 13.29
N GLY A 150 3.86 -5.82 12.39
CA GLY A 150 3.54 -4.95 11.26
C GLY A 150 3.03 -3.56 11.70
N ALA A 151 2.14 -3.51 12.70
CA ALA A 151 1.64 -2.25 13.23
C ALA A 151 2.77 -1.40 13.88
N VAL A 152 3.68 -2.04 14.60
CA VAL A 152 4.87 -1.36 15.16
C VAL A 152 5.75 -0.82 14.04
N ALA A 153 5.99 -1.59 12.96
CA ALA A 153 6.77 -1.15 11.82
C ALA A 153 6.17 0.10 11.16
N ILE A 154 4.86 0.11 10.94
CA ILE A 154 4.14 1.29 10.41
C ILE A 154 4.28 2.48 11.37
N ALA A 155 4.22 2.24 12.68
CA ALA A 155 4.31 3.30 13.69
C ALA A 155 5.71 3.93 13.76
N VAL A 156 6.78 3.11 13.70
CA VAL A 156 8.17 3.61 13.83
C VAL A 156 8.83 3.91 12.48
N GLY A 157 8.27 3.42 11.38
CA GLY A 157 8.82 3.55 10.03
C GLY A 157 9.13 4.99 9.62
N PRO A 158 8.17 5.94 9.77
CA PRO A 158 8.42 7.33 9.43
C PRO A 158 9.57 7.95 10.22
N LEU A 159 9.74 7.56 11.49
CA LEU A 159 10.83 8.05 12.32
C LEU A 159 12.18 7.45 11.89
N ILE A 160 12.23 6.13 11.67
CA ILE A 160 13.44 5.44 11.21
C ILE A 160 13.85 5.98 9.84
N GLY A 161 12.90 6.07 8.89
CA GLY A 161 13.13 6.62 7.56
C GLY A 161 13.60 8.08 7.61
N GLY A 162 12.95 8.90 8.44
CA GLY A 162 13.32 10.29 8.64
C GLY A 162 14.73 10.47 9.22
N ILE A 163 15.10 9.70 10.24
CA ILE A 163 16.46 9.73 10.82
C ILE A 163 17.49 9.27 9.79
N ALA A 164 17.26 8.13 9.15
CA ALA A 164 18.19 7.58 8.17
C ALA A 164 18.42 8.55 7.02
N THR A 165 17.34 9.12 6.46
CA THR A 165 17.41 10.03 5.31
C THR A 165 18.03 11.37 5.68
N THR A 166 17.81 11.89 6.88
CA THR A 166 18.31 13.21 7.30
C THR A 166 19.79 13.17 7.70
N TYR A 167 20.22 12.16 8.45
CA TYR A 167 21.57 12.12 9.03
C TYR A 167 22.57 11.23 8.28
N PHE A 168 22.07 10.31 7.45
CA PHE A 168 22.89 9.35 6.72
C PHE A 168 22.54 9.35 5.23
N SER A 169 21.73 8.38 4.81
CA SER A 169 21.13 8.24 3.48
C SER A 169 19.96 7.26 3.58
N TRP A 170 18.93 7.48 2.80
CA TRP A 170 17.81 6.52 2.65
C TRP A 170 18.30 5.10 2.29
N ARG A 171 19.44 4.99 1.59
CA ARG A 171 20.07 3.71 1.21
C ARG A 171 20.42 2.84 2.41
N TRP A 172 20.74 3.45 3.55
CA TRP A 172 21.07 2.71 4.78
C TRP A 172 19.89 1.93 5.35
N VAL A 173 18.66 2.33 5.07
CA VAL A 173 17.48 1.56 5.47
C VAL A 173 17.47 0.24 4.73
N PHE A 174 17.62 0.25 3.41
CA PHE A 174 17.69 -0.97 2.60
C PHE A 174 18.92 -1.84 2.92
N ALA A 175 20.05 -1.24 3.20
CA ALA A 175 21.20 -1.98 3.71
C ALA A 175 20.93 -2.64 5.07
N GLY A 176 20.22 -1.97 5.96
CA GLY A 176 19.75 -2.52 7.24
C GLY A 176 18.76 -3.67 7.06
N GLU A 177 17.89 -3.59 6.07
CA GLU A 177 16.96 -4.68 5.71
C GLU A 177 17.71 -5.94 5.28
N VAL A 178 18.81 -5.82 4.52
CA VAL A 178 19.66 -6.97 4.17
C VAL A 178 20.19 -7.64 5.45
N VAL A 179 20.62 -6.87 6.45
CA VAL A 179 21.09 -7.41 7.73
C VAL A 179 19.96 -8.15 8.47
N ILE A 180 18.75 -7.56 8.49
CA ILE A 180 17.57 -8.20 9.09
C ILE A 180 17.23 -9.50 8.36
N VAL A 181 17.25 -9.50 7.01
CA VAL A 181 17.00 -10.70 6.19
C VAL A 181 18.02 -11.80 6.52
N LEU A 182 19.30 -11.47 6.62
CA LEU A 182 20.33 -12.45 7.01
C LEU A 182 20.03 -13.05 8.40
N GLY A 183 19.61 -12.22 9.36
CA GLY A 183 19.15 -12.69 10.67
C GLY A 183 17.94 -13.62 10.57
N ILE A 184 16.94 -13.26 9.78
CA ILE A 184 15.74 -14.09 9.52
C ILE A 184 16.15 -15.44 8.90
N LEU A 185 17.05 -15.45 7.91
CA LEU A 185 17.52 -16.68 7.25
C LEU A 185 18.25 -17.64 8.22
N VAL A 186 19.06 -17.09 9.13
CA VAL A 186 19.70 -17.90 10.19
C VAL A 186 18.67 -18.50 11.12
N LEU A 187 17.69 -17.74 11.57
CA LEU A 187 16.64 -18.18 12.48
C LEU A 187 15.61 -19.10 11.81
N ALA A 188 15.38 -18.94 10.52
CA ALA A 188 14.45 -19.77 9.73
C ALA A 188 14.84 -21.26 9.73
N ARG A 189 16.11 -21.60 10.02
CA ARG A 189 16.55 -22.98 10.20
C ARG A 189 15.78 -23.71 11.30
N ARG A 190 15.25 -22.99 12.29
CA ARG A 190 14.46 -23.50 13.43
C ARG A 190 12.97 -23.68 13.12
N ILE A 191 12.48 -23.15 12.00
CA ILE A 191 11.08 -23.31 11.59
C ILE A 191 10.89 -24.74 11.12
N ALA A 192 9.88 -25.42 11.65
CA ALA A 192 9.42 -26.70 11.10
C ALA A 192 8.61 -26.43 9.82
N ASP A 193 8.84 -27.23 8.78
CA ASP A 193 8.00 -27.16 7.58
C ASP A 193 6.60 -27.70 7.92
N ALA A 194 5.56 -27.01 7.47
CA ALA A 194 4.21 -27.47 7.68
C ALA A 194 3.94 -28.63 6.71
N PRO A 195 3.32 -29.73 7.18
CA PRO A 195 2.97 -30.85 6.30
C PRO A 195 2.13 -30.33 5.13
N SER A 196 2.54 -30.64 3.91
CA SER A 196 1.70 -30.45 2.74
C SER A 196 0.79 -31.68 2.62
N ASP A 197 -0.51 -31.49 2.80
CA ASP A 197 -1.49 -32.53 2.53
C ASP A 197 -1.63 -32.72 1.00
N GLY A 198 -0.89 -33.68 0.45
CA GLY A 198 -0.92 -34.00 -0.97
C GLY A 198 0.19 -33.33 -1.80
N ARG A 199 0.17 -33.59 -3.10
CA ARG A 199 1.00 -32.90 -4.11
C ARG A 199 0.09 -31.95 -4.89
N PRO A 200 -0.14 -30.73 -4.42
CA PRO A 200 -0.95 -29.77 -5.15
C PRO A 200 -0.32 -29.54 -6.53
N ARG A 201 -1.15 -29.45 -7.56
CA ARG A 201 -0.68 -29.08 -8.90
C ARG A 201 -0.81 -27.57 -9.05
N ILE A 202 0.19 -26.92 -9.66
CA ILE A 202 0.05 -25.51 -10.04
C ILE A 202 -0.95 -25.43 -11.18
N ASP A 203 -1.99 -24.66 -10.99
CA ASP A 203 -2.79 -24.14 -12.09
C ASP A 203 -2.05 -22.96 -12.73
N LEU A 204 -1.21 -23.26 -13.73
CA LEU A 204 -0.47 -22.23 -14.47
C LEU A 204 -1.41 -21.29 -15.22
N VAL A 205 -2.56 -21.77 -15.70
CA VAL A 205 -3.51 -20.94 -16.45
C VAL A 205 -4.15 -19.93 -15.52
N GLY A 206 -4.65 -20.38 -14.36
CA GLY A 206 -5.19 -19.48 -13.33
C GLY A 206 -4.15 -18.50 -12.81
N ALA A 207 -2.91 -18.96 -12.57
CA ALA A 207 -1.81 -18.09 -12.13
C ALA A 207 -1.49 -16.99 -13.15
N VAL A 208 -1.42 -17.32 -14.44
CA VAL A 208 -1.18 -16.35 -15.51
C VAL A 208 -2.37 -15.40 -15.66
N LEU A 209 -3.60 -15.91 -15.65
CA LEU A 209 -4.79 -15.08 -15.78
C LEU A 209 -4.95 -14.10 -14.60
N SER A 210 -4.73 -14.55 -13.36
CA SER A 210 -4.80 -13.69 -12.18
C SER A 210 -3.70 -12.64 -12.19
N ALA A 211 -2.46 -13.02 -12.49
CA ALA A 211 -1.32 -12.10 -12.53
C ALA A 211 -1.48 -11.06 -13.65
N LEU A 212 -1.79 -11.49 -14.88
CA LEU A 212 -1.99 -10.57 -16.00
C LEU A 212 -3.23 -9.70 -15.80
N GLY A 213 -4.32 -10.25 -15.28
CA GLY A 213 -5.55 -9.50 -15.03
C GLY A 213 -5.34 -8.37 -14.03
N LEU A 214 -4.76 -8.67 -12.88
CA LEU A 214 -4.39 -7.67 -11.88
C LEU A 214 -3.32 -6.70 -12.41
N GLY A 215 -2.30 -7.25 -13.09
CA GLY A 215 -1.20 -6.46 -13.62
C GLY A 215 -1.63 -5.42 -14.65
N ILE A 216 -2.39 -5.84 -15.66
CA ILE A 216 -2.86 -4.95 -16.72
C ILE A 216 -3.83 -3.91 -16.16
N PHE A 217 -4.72 -4.31 -15.23
CA PHE A 217 -5.64 -3.39 -14.57
C PHE A 217 -4.90 -2.28 -13.84
N VAL A 218 -3.97 -2.65 -12.95
CA VAL A 218 -3.24 -1.68 -12.12
C VAL A 218 -2.24 -0.89 -12.96
N TYR A 219 -1.63 -1.48 -13.99
CA TYR A 219 -0.81 -0.74 -14.94
C TYR A 219 -1.60 0.38 -15.64
N GLY A 220 -2.85 0.09 -16.04
CA GLY A 220 -3.75 1.12 -16.57
C GLY A 220 -3.99 2.24 -15.56
N VAL A 221 -4.25 1.91 -14.29
CA VAL A 221 -4.41 2.89 -13.21
C VAL A 221 -3.13 3.70 -12.99
N LEU A 222 -1.94 3.06 -13.02
CA LEU A 222 -0.65 3.72 -12.87
C LEU A 222 -0.37 4.77 -13.96
N ARG A 223 -0.83 4.51 -15.18
CA ARG A 223 -0.64 5.42 -16.33
C ARG A 223 -1.68 6.54 -16.42
N SER A 224 -2.63 6.59 -15.49
CA SER A 224 -3.74 7.56 -15.55
C SER A 224 -3.30 9.02 -15.37
N ASP A 225 -2.21 9.27 -14.65
CA ASP A 225 -1.62 10.60 -14.48
C ASP A 225 -0.89 11.09 -15.75
N GLU A 226 -0.26 10.20 -16.51
CA GLU A 226 0.41 10.52 -17.78
C GLU A 226 -0.57 10.55 -18.96
N TRP A 227 -1.49 9.58 -19.06
CA TRP A 227 -2.34 9.37 -20.23
C TRP A 227 -3.75 9.95 -20.09
N GLY A 228 -4.15 10.36 -18.86
CA GLY A 228 -5.51 10.76 -18.52
C GLY A 228 -6.44 9.57 -18.31
N TRP A 229 -7.47 9.73 -17.47
CA TRP A 229 -8.39 8.62 -17.16
C TRP A 229 -9.31 8.28 -18.33
N PHE A 230 -10.09 9.24 -18.81
CA PHE A 230 -11.07 9.06 -19.89
C PHE A 230 -10.65 9.77 -21.18
N GLN A 231 -10.33 11.06 -21.07
CA GLN A 231 -9.83 11.85 -22.17
C GLN A 231 -8.30 11.70 -22.24
N PRO A 232 -7.76 11.33 -23.41
CA PRO A 232 -6.32 11.24 -23.57
C PRO A 232 -5.69 12.63 -23.44
N LYS A 233 -4.58 12.73 -22.71
CA LYS A 233 -3.73 13.92 -22.69
C LYS A 233 -3.03 14.10 -24.05
N PRO A 234 -2.48 15.30 -24.34
CA PRO A 234 -1.65 15.51 -25.54
C PRO A 234 -0.56 14.43 -25.63
N ASP A 235 -0.35 13.89 -26.82
CA ASP A 235 0.64 12.83 -27.11
C ASP A 235 0.44 11.50 -26.38
N ALA A 236 -0.62 11.35 -25.59
CA ALA A 236 -0.95 10.10 -24.92
C ALA A 236 -1.58 9.07 -25.87
N PRO A 237 -1.29 7.78 -25.68
CA PRO A 237 -1.88 6.74 -26.50
C PRO A 237 -3.40 6.68 -26.29
N SER A 238 -4.15 6.67 -27.39
CA SER A 238 -5.61 6.62 -27.38
C SER A 238 -6.14 5.64 -28.42
N TRP A 239 -7.30 5.07 -28.13
CA TRP A 239 -8.04 4.24 -29.08
C TRP A 239 -9.51 4.65 -29.08
N LEU A 240 -10.07 4.88 -30.25
CA LEU A 240 -11.44 5.42 -30.45
C LEU A 240 -11.68 6.76 -29.70
N GLY A 241 -10.66 7.62 -29.57
CA GLY A 241 -10.78 8.90 -28.87
C GLY A 241 -10.83 8.80 -27.34
N ILE A 242 -10.65 7.59 -26.78
CA ILE A 242 -10.64 7.31 -25.35
C ILE A 242 -9.22 6.95 -24.95
N SER A 243 -8.80 7.38 -23.75
CA SER A 243 -7.49 7.03 -23.18
C SER A 243 -7.28 5.51 -23.11
N LEU A 244 -6.06 5.07 -23.41
CA LEU A 244 -5.69 3.65 -23.31
C LEU A 244 -5.86 3.09 -21.89
N VAL A 245 -5.88 3.95 -20.86
CA VAL A 245 -6.12 3.57 -19.46
C VAL A 245 -7.42 2.76 -19.30
N ILE A 246 -8.53 3.26 -19.85
CA ILE A 246 -9.84 2.58 -19.76
C ILE A 246 -9.79 1.20 -20.42
N TRP A 247 -9.13 1.08 -21.57
CA TRP A 247 -9.01 -0.20 -22.28
C TRP A 247 -8.19 -1.21 -21.52
N LEU A 248 -7.08 -0.77 -20.90
CA LEU A 248 -6.27 -1.63 -20.03
C LEU A 248 -7.07 -2.09 -18.79
N MET A 249 -7.83 -1.19 -18.16
CA MET A 249 -8.69 -1.56 -17.04
C MET A 249 -9.77 -2.57 -17.45
N LEU A 250 -10.41 -2.37 -18.60
CA LEU A 250 -11.41 -3.31 -19.13
C LEU A 250 -10.81 -4.67 -19.46
N VAL A 251 -9.63 -4.70 -20.09
CA VAL A 251 -8.90 -5.96 -20.36
C VAL A 251 -8.52 -6.65 -19.06
N GLY A 252 -8.03 -5.89 -18.07
CA GLY A 252 -7.72 -6.43 -16.74
C GLY A 252 -8.95 -7.06 -16.08
N VAL A 253 -10.08 -6.37 -16.07
CA VAL A 253 -11.35 -6.89 -15.53
C VAL A 253 -11.81 -8.15 -16.29
N LEU A 254 -11.70 -8.16 -17.62
CA LEU A 254 -12.02 -9.32 -18.44
C LEU A 254 -11.14 -10.53 -18.08
N LEU A 255 -9.84 -10.33 -17.90
CA LEU A 255 -8.91 -11.41 -17.51
C LEU A 255 -9.20 -11.92 -16.09
N ILE A 256 -9.56 -11.05 -15.15
CA ILE A 256 -10.00 -11.46 -13.80
C ILE A 256 -11.30 -12.25 -13.87
N TRP A 257 -12.24 -11.84 -14.72
CA TRP A 257 -13.47 -12.59 -14.94
C TRP A 257 -13.19 -13.96 -15.58
N LEU A 258 -12.31 -14.03 -16.57
CA LEU A 258 -11.87 -15.31 -17.19
C LEU A 258 -11.17 -16.20 -16.16
N PHE A 259 -10.34 -15.62 -15.29
CA PHE A 259 -9.73 -16.32 -14.16
C PHE A 259 -10.80 -16.98 -13.28
N LEU A 260 -11.77 -16.21 -12.80
CA LEU A 260 -12.83 -16.75 -11.95
C LEU A 260 -13.68 -17.84 -12.65
N ARG A 261 -13.92 -17.69 -13.95
CA ARG A 261 -14.58 -18.70 -14.78
C ARG A 261 -13.74 -19.97 -14.94
N TRP A 262 -12.43 -19.81 -15.09
CA TRP A 262 -11.49 -20.93 -15.17
C TRP A 262 -11.45 -21.71 -13.85
N GLU A 263 -11.30 -21.01 -12.73
CA GLU A 263 -11.31 -21.61 -11.40
C GLU A 263 -12.62 -22.37 -11.12
N ALA A 264 -13.78 -21.81 -11.49
CA ALA A 264 -15.06 -22.48 -11.37
C ALA A 264 -15.11 -23.79 -12.15
N ARG A 265 -14.55 -23.83 -13.38
CA ARG A 265 -14.45 -25.07 -14.18
C ARG A 265 -13.54 -26.11 -13.53
N LEU A 266 -12.45 -25.69 -12.88
CA LEU A 266 -11.58 -26.62 -12.15
C LEU A 266 -12.31 -27.26 -10.97
N VAL A 267 -13.10 -26.48 -10.21
CA VAL A 267 -13.93 -27.00 -9.13
C VAL A 267 -14.93 -28.04 -9.66
N GLU A 268 -15.64 -27.74 -10.76
CA GLU A 268 -16.58 -28.68 -11.42
C GLU A 268 -15.88 -29.98 -11.85
N GLN A 269 -14.60 -29.88 -12.30
CA GLN A 269 -13.78 -31.03 -12.68
C GLN A 269 -13.14 -31.76 -11.48
N ARG A 270 -13.46 -31.36 -10.25
CA ARG A 270 -12.84 -31.85 -9.01
C ARG A 270 -11.30 -31.72 -9.00
N LYS A 271 -10.80 -30.69 -9.65
CA LYS A 271 -9.38 -30.29 -9.59
C LYS A 271 -9.22 -29.20 -8.54
N GLU A 272 -8.01 -29.06 -8.01
CA GLU A 272 -7.71 -28.01 -7.03
C GLU A 272 -7.58 -26.64 -7.72
N PRO A 273 -8.44 -25.66 -7.40
CA PRO A 273 -8.32 -24.30 -7.90
C PRO A 273 -7.19 -23.54 -7.18
N LEU A 274 -6.77 -22.39 -7.72
CA LEU A 274 -5.97 -21.42 -6.97
C LEU A 274 -6.82 -20.70 -5.92
N VAL A 275 -8.03 -20.34 -6.32
CA VAL A 275 -9.06 -19.68 -5.50
C VAL A 275 -10.40 -20.34 -5.77
N ASP A 276 -11.05 -20.86 -4.74
CA ASP A 276 -12.42 -21.36 -4.88
C ASP A 276 -13.39 -20.17 -5.05
N PRO A 277 -14.03 -20.00 -6.23
CA PRO A 277 -14.98 -18.92 -6.45
C PRO A 277 -16.18 -18.92 -5.49
N ALA A 278 -16.51 -20.08 -4.88
CA ALA A 278 -17.57 -20.17 -3.88
C ALA A 278 -17.26 -19.31 -2.63
N LEU A 279 -15.99 -19.09 -2.32
CA LEU A 279 -15.58 -18.20 -1.23
C LEU A 279 -16.10 -16.77 -1.42
N LEU A 280 -16.15 -16.28 -2.66
CA LEU A 280 -16.66 -14.95 -2.97
C LEU A 280 -18.16 -14.79 -2.78
N GLN A 281 -18.91 -15.89 -2.59
CA GLN A 281 -20.35 -15.85 -2.25
C GLN A 281 -20.56 -15.61 -0.75
N ASN A 282 -19.54 -15.81 0.08
CA ASN A 282 -19.62 -15.57 1.51
C ASN A 282 -19.66 -14.04 1.78
N LYS A 283 -20.82 -13.56 2.26
CA LYS A 283 -21.04 -12.12 2.52
C LYS A 283 -20.11 -11.54 3.58
N GLN A 284 -19.71 -12.32 4.57
CA GLN A 284 -18.79 -11.88 5.63
C GLN A 284 -17.38 -11.72 5.06
N LEU A 285 -16.91 -12.70 4.28
CA LEU A 285 -15.59 -12.64 3.63
C LEU A 285 -15.52 -11.46 2.66
N THR A 286 -16.47 -11.37 1.72
CA THR A 286 -16.50 -10.27 0.74
C THR A 286 -16.66 -8.90 1.38
N GLY A 287 -17.44 -8.83 2.48
CA GLY A 287 -17.54 -7.61 3.28
C GLY A 287 -16.20 -7.21 3.90
N GLY A 288 -15.49 -8.14 4.52
CA GLY A 288 -14.17 -7.90 5.09
C GLY A 288 -13.13 -7.50 4.04
N LEU A 289 -13.09 -8.23 2.90
CA LEU A 289 -12.20 -7.90 1.77
C LEU A 289 -12.49 -6.50 1.19
N THR A 290 -13.77 -6.14 1.05
CA THR A 290 -14.15 -4.79 0.60
C THR A 290 -13.65 -3.71 1.58
N MET A 291 -13.76 -3.95 2.89
CA MET A 291 -13.26 -3.01 3.89
C MET A 291 -11.73 -2.91 3.86
N PHE A 292 -11.02 -4.02 3.68
CA PHE A 292 -9.57 -4.00 3.50
C PHE A 292 -9.16 -3.20 2.26
N PHE A 293 -9.85 -3.39 1.14
CA PHE A 293 -9.62 -2.60 -0.08
C PHE A 293 -9.70 -1.09 0.19
N PHE A 294 -10.80 -0.63 0.77
CA PHE A 294 -10.99 0.79 1.05
C PHE A 294 -10.05 1.31 2.14
N GLN A 295 -9.75 0.51 3.17
CA GLN A 295 -8.78 0.88 4.19
C GLN A 295 -7.42 1.18 3.56
N TYR A 296 -6.89 0.26 2.74
CA TYR A 296 -5.58 0.42 2.12
C TYR A 296 -5.57 1.48 1.03
N LEU A 297 -6.66 1.66 0.31
CA LEU A 297 -6.82 2.75 -0.66
C LEU A 297 -6.68 4.11 0.03
N VAL A 298 -7.43 4.34 1.12
CA VAL A 298 -7.35 5.60 1.86
C VAL A 298 -6.00 5.75 2.55
N GLN A 299 -5.49 4.68 3.16
CA GLN A 299 -4.22 4.68 3.89
C GLN A 299 -3.05 5.08 3.00
N MET A 300 -2.91 4.45 1.82
CA MET A 300 -1.78 4.72 0.92
C MET A 300 -1.92 6.07 0.22
N GLY A 301 -3.14 6.50 -0.06
CA GLY A 301 -3.38 7.86 -0.53
C GLY A 301 -2.98 8.92 0.51
N VAL A 302 -3.31 8.74 1.78
CA VAL A 302 -2.89 9.63 2.88
C VAL A 302 -1.37 9.60 3.07
N PHE A 303 -0.76 8.41 3.05
CA PHE A 303 0.70 8.26 3.16
C PHE A 303 1.46 8.85 1.97
N PHE A 304 0.80 9.07 0.85
CA PHE A 304 1.36 9.82 -0.27
C PHE A 304 1.15 11.34 -0.08
N VAL A 305 -0.07 11.79 0.17
CA VAL A 305 -0.45 13.21 0.22
C VAL A 305 0.21 13.96 1.38
N VAL A 306 0.20 13.39 2.60
CA VAL A 306 0.67 14.09 3.80
C VAL A 306 2.19 14.31 3.81
N PRO A 307 3.03 13.30 3.53
CA PRO A 307 4.47 13.52 3.40
C PRO A 307 4.81 14.53 2.29
N LEU A 308 4.08 14.50 1.19
CA LEU A 308 4.28 15.43 0.08
C LEU A 308 3.98 16.89 0.50
N TYR A 309 2.89 17.11 1.24
CA TYR A 309 2.61 18.42 1.84
C TYR A 309 3.74 18.87 2.77
N LEU A 310 4.15 18.02 3.71
CA LEU A 310 5.16 18.37 4.72
C LEU A 310 6.54 18.60 4.09
N SER A 311 6.98 17.75 3.15
CA SER A 311 8.32 17.80 2.59
C SER A 311 8.46 18.80 1.44
N VAL A 312 7.50 18.88 0.53
CA VAL A 312 7.59 19.72 -0.67
C VAL A 312 6.91 21.07 -0.46
N ALA A 313 5.67 21.10 0.06
CA ALA A 313 4.98 22.39 0.24
C ALA A 313 5.56 23.20 1.42
N LEU A 314 5.89 22.54 2.53
CA LEU A 314 6.46 23.20 3.71
C LEU A 314 7.99 23.12 3.80
N GLY A 315 8.65 22.39 2.90
CA GLY A 315 10.12 22.27 2.87
C GLY A 315 10.73 21.59 4.11
N LEU A 316 9.98 20.72 4.79
CA LEU A 316 10.47 20.03 5.98
C LEU A 316 11.44 18.91 5.62
N SER A 317 12.47 18.72 6.45
CA SER A 317 13.35 17.55 6.34
C SER A 317 12.59 16.25 6.57
N ALA A 318 13.11 15.13 6.04
CA ALA A 318 12.52 13.81 6.21
C ALA A 318 12.29 13.44 7.69
N LEU A 319 13.22 13.84 8.59
CA LEU A 319 13.04 13.62 10.03
C LEU A 319 11.86 14.40 10.60
N LYS A 320 11.70 15.68 10.26
CA LYS A 320 10.55 16.48 10.71
C LYS A 320 9.24 15.92 10.13
N THR A 321 9.24 15.56 8.85
CA THR A 321 8.10 14.90 8.20
C THR A 321 7.73 13.61 8.93
N GLY A 322 8.68 12.75 9.23
CA GLY A 322 8.47 11.54 10.03
C GLY A 322 7.94 11.82 11.43
N ALA A 323 8.45 12.85 12.11
CA ALA A 323 7.97 13.25 13.42
C ALA A 323 6.50 13.73 13.40
N TYR A 324 6.10 14.50 12.37
CA TYR A 324 4.70 14.91 12.21
C TYR A 324 3.75 13.77 11.84
N LEU A 325 4.25 12.63 11.36
CA LEU A 325 3.45 11.41 11.12
C LEU A 325 3.29 10.53 12.37
N LEU A 326 4.06 10.75 13.44
CA LEU A 326 3.97 9.97 14.67
C LEU A 326 2.56 9.93 15.30
N PRO A 327 1.77 11.03 15.35
CA PRO A 327 0.42 11.00 15.88
C PRO A 327 -0.46 9.94 15.21
N LEU A 328 -0.41 9.83 13.88
CA LEU A 328 -1.13 8.79 13.12
C LEU A 328 -0.67 7.39 13.54
N SER A 329 0.63 7.17 13.55
CA SER A 329 1.23 5.87 13.83
C SER A 329 0.93 5.41 15.27
N LEU A 330 1.04 6.31 16.24
CA LEU A 330 0.76 6.01 17.65
C LEU A 330 -0.72 5.70 17.89
N THR A 331 -1.64 6.46 17.30
CA THR A 331 -3.08 6.19 17.45
C THR A 331 -3.51 4.95 16.71
N LEU A 332 -2.93 4.66 15.54
CA LEU A 332 -3.14 3.40 14.82
C LEU A 332 -2.75 2.21 15.72
N LEU A 333 -1.53 2.22 16.25
CA LEU A 333 -1.03 1.16 17.10
C LEU A 333 -1.87 1.02 18.39
N ALA A 334 -2.15 2.14 19.05
CA ALA A 334 -2.97 2.16 20.26
C ALA A 334 -4.37 1.59 20.00
N ALA A 335 -5.06 2.03 18.96
CA ALA A 335 -6.39 1.53 18.62
C ALA A 335 -6.38 0.04 18.25
N ALA A 336 -5.40 -0.40 17.44
CA ALA A 336 -5.28 -1.80 17.04
C ALA A 336 -5.11 -2.75 18.25
N ILE A 337 -4.41 -2.32 19.30
CA ILE A 337 -4.16 -3.13 20.52
C ILE A 337 -5.26 -2.93 21.56
N LEU A 338 -5.66 -1.69 21.84
CA LEU A 338 -6.54 -1.37 22.96
C LEU A 338 -8.00 -1.72 22.69
N ILE A 339 -8.47 -1.58 21.46
CA ILE A 339 -9.87 -1.89 21.12
C ILE A 339 -10.20 -3.36 21.42
N PRO A 340 -9.45 -4.38 20.94
CA PRO A 340 -9.74 -5.78 21.28
C PRO A 340 -9.57 -6.07 22.77
N ARG A 341 -8.65 -5.38 23.45
CA ARG A 341 -8.35 -5.62 24.85
C ARG A 341 -9.42 -5.10 25.79
N PHE A 342 -9.93 -3.87 25.56
CA PHE A 342 -10.90 -3.22 26.45
C PHE A 342 -12.34 -3.42 26.02
N PHE A 343 -12.57 -3.74 24.76
CA PHE A 343 -13.90 -3.90 24.18
C PHE A 343 -14.05 -5.22 23.41
N PRO A 344 -13.77 -6.39 24.02
CA PRO A 344 -13.73 -7.69 23.33
C PRO A 344 -15.09 -8.10 22.75
N ASP A 345 -16.19 -7.66 23.37
CA ASP A 345 -17.56 -8.04 22.96
C ASP A 345 -18.26 -7.02 22.07
N VAL A 346 -17.57 -5.92 21.71
CA VAL A 346 -18.17 -4.90 20.84
C VAL A 346 -18.33 -5.45 19.43
N SER A 347 -19.48 -5.15 18.83
CA SER A 347 -19.80 -5.53 17.46
C SER A 347 -18.73 -5.09 16.46
N PRO A 348 -18.11 -5.99 15.66
CA PRO A 348 -17.15 -5.64 14.63
C PRO A 348 -17.68 -4.58 13.67
N ARG A 349 -18.97 -4.67 13.30
CA ARG A 349 -19.64 -3.67 12.45
C ARG A 349 -19.60 -2.27 13.05
N ARG A 350 -19.81 -2.13 14.37
CA ARG A 350 -19.76 -0.82 15.05
C ARG A 350 -18.34 -0.25 15.03
N VAL A 351 -17.35 -1.07 15.35
CA VAL A 351 -15.93 -0.66 15.35
C VAL A 351 -15.49 -0.24 13.96
N VAL A 352 -15.78 -1.06 12.93
CA VAL A 352 -15.43 -0.75 11.53
C VAL A 352 -16.13 0.53 11.07
N ARG A 353 -17.42 0.72 11.38
CA ARG A 353 -18.17 1.92 11.00
C ARG A 353 -17.61 3.18 11.65
N LEU A 354 -17.32 3.13 12.95
CA LEU A 354 -16.70 4.24 13.68
C LEU A 354 -15.28 4.51 13.17
N GLY A 355 -14.53 3.45 12.83
CA GLY A 355 -13.21 3.58 12.22
C GLY A 355 -13.25 4.32 10.88
N ILE A 356 -14.17 3.96 9.98
CA ILE A 356 -14.33 4.66 8.69
C ILE A 356 -14.82 6.10 8.90
N LEU A 357 -15.72 6.35 9.84
CA LEU A 357 -16.15 7.71 10.17
C LEU A 357 -14.98 8.56 10.70
N SER A 358 -14.09 7.97 11.50
CA SER A 358 -12.87 8.64 11.97
C SER A 358 -11.90 8.95 10.83
N LEU A 359 -11.72 8.00 9.88
CA LEU A 359 -10.93 8.25 8.66
C LEU A 359 -11.52 9.41 7.83
N LEU A 360 -12.82 9.36 7.60
CA LEU A 360 -13.54 10.42 6.86
C LEU A 360 -13.41 11.78 7.56
N ALA A 361 -13.65 11.83 8.86
CA ALA A 361 -13.52 13.05 9.65
C ALA A 361 -12.09 13.60 9.59
N GLY A 362 -11.07 12.73 9.75
CA GLY A 362 -9.67 13.14 9.65
C GLY A 362 -9.31 13.71 8.28
N ALA A 363 -9.76 13.07 7.19
CA ALA A 363 -9.53 13.56 5.83
C ALA A 363 -10.21 14.91 5.58
N VAL A 364 -11.47 15.08 6.03
CA VAL A 364 -12.23 16.35 5.89
C VAL A 364 -11.61 17.46 6.73
N VAL A 365 -11.21 17.18 7.97
CA VAL A 365 -10.56 18.17 8.84
C VAL A 365 -9.21 18.58 8.26
N LEU A 366 -8.42 17.64 7.73
CA LEU A 366 -7.15 17.97 7.07
C LEU A 366 -7.38 18.84 5.85
N MET A 367 -8.34 18.49 5.00
CA MET A 367 -8.68 19.28 3.81
C MET A 367 -9.10 20.72 4.17
N ALA A 368 -9.87 20.88 5.23
CA ALA A 368 -10.33 22.20 5.70
C ALA A 368 -9.20 23.02 6.39
N ALA A 369 -8.23 22.35 6.99
CA ALA A 369 -7.11 22.98 7.69
C ALA A 369 -5.97 23.44 6.77
N LEU A 370 -5.88 22.90 5.54
CA LEU A 370 -4.85 23.31 4.57
C LEU A 370 -5.02 24.79 4.20
N ASP A 371 -4.01 25.60 4.53
CA ASP A 371 -3.94 27.03 4.25
C ASP A 371 -2.51 27.42 3.88
N ALA A 372 -2.34 28.52 3.14
CA ALA A 372 -1.04 28.99 2.69
C ALA A 372 -0.13 29.43 3.86
N ASP A 373 -0.72 29.99 4.90
CA ASP A 373 -0.01 30.50 6.07
C ASP A 373 0.04 29.47 7.22
N ALA A 374 -0.52 28.28 7.03
CA ALA A 374 -0.58 27.27 8.07
C ALA A 374 0.75 26.55 8.25
N GLY A 375 1.15 26.38 9.51
CA GLY A 375 2.30 25.55 9.87
C GLY A 375 2.03 24.04 9.80
N ALA A 376 3.05 23.25 10.06
CA ALA A 376 2.96 21.78 10.01
C ALA A 376 2.05 21.20 11.12
N GLU A 377 1.82 21.91 12.19
CA GLU A 377 1.02 21.49 13.36
C GLU A 377 -0.44 21.19 13.01
N ILE A 378 -0.98 21.78 11.93
CA ILE A 378 -2.37 21.57 11.49
C ILE A 378 -2.67 20.11 11.17
N VAL A 379 -1.65 19.32 10.79
CA VAL A 379 -1.84 17.91 10.46
C VAL A 379 -2.06 17.01 11.70
N THR A 380 -1.73 17.48 12.89
CA THR A 380 -1.71 16.65 14.11
C THR A 380 -3.09 16.07 14.44
N ILE A 381 -4.12 16.89 14.55
CA ILE A 381 -5.49 16.43 14.88
C ILE A 381 -6.06 15.54 13.76
N PRO A 382 -6.00 15.91 12.48
CA PRO A 382 -6.38 15.02 11.39
C PRO A 382 -5.70 13.66 11.44
N LEU A 383 -4.39 13.63 11.66
CA LEU A 383 -3.61 12.38 11.69
C LEU A 383 -3.95 11.49 12.89
N LEU A 384 -4.27 12.08 14.05
CA LEU A 384 -4.81 11.33 15.19
C LEU A 384 -6.13 10.62 14.82
N LEU A 385 -7.05 11.31 14.15
CA LEU A 385 -8.34 10.76 13.71
C LEU A 385 -8.13 9.66 12.65
N ILE A 386 -7.25 9.89 11.66
CA ILE A 386 -6.95 8.93 10.61
C ILE A 386 -6.32 7.67 11.22
N GLY A 387 -5.32 7.83 12.11
CA GLY A 387 -4.67 6.71 12.80
C GLY A 387 -5.65 5.91 13.66
N LEU A 388 -6.52 6.57 14.41
CA LEU A 388 -7.58 5.93 15.19
C LEU A 388 -8.49 5.08 14.29
N GLY A 389 -8.91 5.63 13.15
CA GLY A 389 -9.73 4.93 12.17
C GLY A 389 -9.04 3.70 11.59
N MET A 390 -7.79 3.84 11.14
CA MET A 390 -7.00 2.73 10.61
C MET A 390 -6.78 1.62 11.64
N GLY A 391 -6.43 1.99 12.88
CA GLY A 391 -6.24 1.04 13.97
C GLY A 391 -7.53 0.31 14.36
N ALA A 392 -8.68 1.00 14.35
CA ALA A 392 -9.97 0.37 14.58
C ALA A 392 -10.29 -0.68 13.52
N LEU A 393 -10.08 -0.38 12.24
CA LEU A 393 -10.24 -1.34 11.14
C LEU A 393 -9.28 -2.52 11.27
N ALA A 394 -8.00 -2.28 11.48
CA ALA A 394 -6.97 -3.30 11.64
C ALA A 394 -7.29 -4.26 12.81
N SER A 395 -7.90 -3.75 13.89
CA SER A 395 -8.28 -4.55 15.06
C SER A 395 -9.35 -5.59 14.78
N GLN A 396 -10.17 -5.43 13.73
CA GLN A 396 -11.36 -6.25 13.47
C GLN A 396 -11.26 -7.05 12.18
N LEU A 397 -10.75 -6.45 11.09
CA LEU A 397 -10.90 -6.99 9.75
C LEU A 397 -10.19 -8.34 9.57
N GLY A 398 -9.02 -8.53 10.18
CA GLY A 398 -8.30 -9.80 10.13
C GLY A 398 -9.13 -10.96 10.71
N SER A 399 -9.74 -10.77 11.89
CA SER A 399 -10.58 -11.78 12.50
C SER A 399 -11.88 -12.03 11.72
N VAL A 400 -12.49 -10.98 11.17
CA VAL A 400 -13.71 -11.07 10.36
C VAL A 400 -13.49 -11.89 9.09
N THR A 401 -12.39 -11.66 8.37
CA THR A 401 -12.09 -12.37 7.11
C THR A 401 -11.71 -13.83 7.36
N VAL A 402 -10.78 -14.09 8.29
CA VAL A 402 -10.29 -15.45 8.54
C VAL A 402 -11.37 -16.34 9.16
N SER A 403 -12.23 -15.80 10.04
CA SER A 403 -13.33 -16.56 10.64
C SER A 403 -14.53 -16.82 9.71
N ALA A 404 -14.50 -16.24 8.51
CA ALA A 404 -15.55 -16.47 7.51
C ALA A 404 -15.45 -17.85 6.83
N VAL A 405 -14.33 -18.56 7.02
CA VAL A 405 -14.03 -19.85 6.36
C VAL A 405 -13.44 -20.85 7.36
N PRO A 406 -13.49 -22.15 7.06
CA PRO A 406 -12.79 -23.17 7.82
C PRO A 406 -11.27 -22.96 7.85
N ASP A 407 -10.60 -23.49 8.88
CA ASP A 407 -9.16 -23.33 9.10
C ASP A 407 -8.30 -23.79 7.90
N GLU A 408 -8.75 -24.81 7.17
CA GLU A 408 -8.08 -25.37 6.01
C GLU A 408 -7.94 -24.35 4.86
N GLN A 409 -8.90 -23.44 4.72
CA GLN A 409 -8.96 -22.41 3.69
C GLN A 409 -8.35 -21.06 4.13
N SER A 410 -7.88 -20.94 5.37
CA SER A 410 -7.32 -19.69 5.90
C SER A 410 -6.13 -19.16 5.10
N ALA A 411 -5.30 -20.03 4.53
CA ALA A 411 -4.16 -19.64 3.70
C ALA A 411 -4.61 -19.04 2.36
N GLU A 412 -5.65 -19.60 1.75
CA GLU A 412 -6.27 -19.10 0.51
C GLU A 412 -6.89 -17.70 0.74
N VAL A 413 -7.66 -17.56 1.82
CA VAL A 413 -8.22 -16.26 2.23
C VAL A 413 -7.12 -15.23 2.49
N GLY A 414 -5.99 -15.63 3.12
CA GLY A 414 -4.84 -14.77 3.33
C GLY A 414 -4.23 -14.27 2.01
N GLY A 415 -4.12 -15.14 0.99
CA GLY A 415 -3.67 -14.78 -0.35
C GLY A 415 -4.59 -13.75 -1.02
N ILE A 416 -5.90 -14.00 -1.00
CA ILE A 416 -6.92 -13.10 -1.56
C ILE A 416 -6.91 -11.75 -0.81
N GLN A 417 -6.87 -11.77 0.52
CA GLN A 417 -6.82 -10.57 1.35
C GLN A 417 -5.62 -9.70 0.98
N ASN A 418 -4.41 -10.29 0.91
CA ASN A 418 -3.20 -9.57 0.56
C ASN A 418 -3.25 -9.02 -0.88
N ALA A 419 -3.79 -9.77 -1.85
CA ALA A 419 -3.99 -9.27 -3.20
C ALA A 419 -4.94 -8.06 -3.23
N VAL A 420 -6.05 -8.12 -2.49
CA VAL A 420 -7.03 -7.03 -2.39
C VAL A 420 -6.47 -5.81 -1.68
N THR A 421 -5.69 -5.98 -0.61
CA THR A 421 -5.04 -4.86 0.09
C THR A 421 -4.01 -4.16 -0.80
N ASN A 422 -3.19 -4.92 -1.53
CA ASN A 422 -2.22 -4.34 -2.44
C ASN A 422 -2.87 -3.66 -3.66
N LEU A 423 -3.98 -4.21 -4.16
CA LEU A 423 -4.79 -3.55 -5.19
C LEU A 423 -5.35 -2.22 -4.67
N GLY A 424 -5.91 -2.19 -3.46
CA GLY A 424 -6.37 -0.97 -2.82
C GLY A 424 -5.26 0.05 -2.65
N ALA A 425 -4.09 -0.38 -2.17
CA ALA A 425 -2.90 0.45 -2.01
C ALA A 425 -2.43 1.07 -3.32
N SER A 426 -2.31 0.27 -4.40
CA SER A 426 -1.91 0.74 -5.72
C SER A 426 -2.87 1.78 -6.27
N ILE A 427 -4.18 1.49 -6.21
CA ILE A 427 -5.22 2.41 -6.69
C ILE A 427 -5.24 3.68 -5.84
N GLY A 428 -5.08 3.56 -4.52
CA GLY A 428 -5.09 4.71 -3.61
C GLY A 428 -3.98 5.70 -3.90
N THR A 429 -2.75 5.23 -4.07
CA THR A 429 -1.59 6.07 -4.41
C THR A 429 -1.75 6.71 -5.80
N ALA A 430 -2.10 5.90 -6.83
CA ALA A 430 -2.25 6.41 -8.19
C ALA A 430 -3.42 7.40 -8.32
N LEU A 431 -4.56 7.12 -7.66
CA LEU A 431 -5.73 8.00 -7.68
C LEU A 431 -5.44 9.34 -6.98
N ALA A 432 -4.80 9.28 -5.80
CA ALA A 432 -4.43 10.50 -5.08
C ALA A 432 -3.44 11.34 -5.88
N GLY A 433 -2.42 10.73 -6.50
CA GLY A 433 -1.42 11.42 -7.31
C GLY A 433 -2.00 12.03 -8.58
N SER A 434 -2.77 11.27 -9.35
CA SER A 434 -3.36 11.77 -10.60
C SER A 434 -4.36 12.92 -10.37
N ILE A 435 -5.19 12.83 -9.33
CA ILE A 435 -6.13 13.89 -8.97
C ILE A 435 -5.39 15.13 -8.46
N LEU A 436 -4.34 14.92 -7.65
CA LEU A 436 -3.48 16.00 -7.18
C LEU A 436 -2.89 16.79 -8.36
N ILE A 437 -2.24 16.11 -9.29
CA ILE A 437 -1.60 16.75 -10.46
C ILE A 437 -2.65 17.41 -11.38
N ALA A 438 -3.79 16.78 -11.61
CA ALA A 438 -4.85 17.35 -12.44
C ALA A 438 -5.41 18.65 -11.83
N ALA A 439 -5.71 18.65 -10.53
CA ALA A 439 -6.23 19.83 -9.85
C ALA A 439 -5.18 20.93 -9.72
N LEU A 440 -3.92 20.57 -9.42
CA LEU A 440 -2.79 21.50 -9.39
C LEU A 440 -2.62 22.18 -10.75
N THR A 441 -2.63 21.42 -11.85
CA THR A 441 -2.50 21.97 -13.20
C THR A 441 -3.63 22.93 -13.53
N ALA A 442 -4.87 22.55 -13.24
CA ALA A 442 -6.04 23.39 -13.50
C ALA A 442 -6.00 24.70 -12.69
N SER A 443 -5.66 24.62 -11.41
CA SER A 443 -5.56 25.79 -10.52
C SER A 443 -4.41 26.70 -10.94
N PHE A 444 -3.22 26.14 -11.24
CA PHE A 444 -2.07 26.91 -11.70
C PHE A 444 -2.36 27.70 -12.98
N LEU A 445 -2.86 27.02 -14.01
CA LEU A 445 -3.18 27.65 -15.29
C LEU A 445 -4.27 28.72 -15.15
N THR A 446 -5.30 28.48 -14.33
CA THR A 446 -6.36 29.46 -14.07
C THR A 446 -5.79 30.70 -13.37
N THR A 447 -4.92 30.51 -12.36
CA THR A 447 -4.32 31.62 -11.61
C THR A 447 -3.38 32.46 -12.50
N ILE A 448 -2.57 31.81 -13.34
CA ILE A 448 -1.69 32.49 -14.31
C ILE A 448 -2.52 33.25 -15.37
N ASP A 449 -3.57 32.65 -15.88
CA ASP A 449 -4.44 33.32 -16.90
C ASP A 449 -5.13 34.57 -16.35
N GLN A 450 -5.55 34.55 -15.10
CA GLN A 450 -6.20 35.67 -14.44
C GLN A 450 -5.21 36.76 -13.94
N ASN A 451 -3.91 36.48 -13.88
CA ASN A 451 -2.92 37.42 -13.38
C ASN A 451 -2.58 38.48 -14.45
N PRO A 452 -2.84 39.78 -14.21
CA PRO A 452 -2.55 40.85 -15.16
C PRO A 452 -1.03 41.11 -15.34
N ALA A 453 -0.20 40.73 -14.39
CA ALA A 453 1.27 40.88 -14.47
C ALA A 453 1.93 39.90 -15.44
N VAL A 454 1.22 38.84 -15.88
CA VAL A 454 1.76 37.84 -16.79
C VAL A 454 1.37 38.20 -18.23
N PRO A 455 2.36 38.39 -19.16
CA PRO A 455 2.10 38.69 -20.56
C PRO A 455 1.30 37.60 -21.27
N ALA A 456 0.45 37.98 -22.23
CA ALA A 456 -0.42 37.06 -22.98
C ALA A 456 0.36 35.95 -23.71
N GLU A 457 1.57 36.25 -24.19
CA GLU A 457 2.46 35.27 -24.84
C GLU A 457 2.91 34.19 -23.84
N VAL A 458 3.28 34.59 -22.62
CA VAL A 458 3.67 33.64 -21.55
C VAL A 458 2.48 32.78 -21.13
N LYS A 459 1.26 33.34 -21.02
CA LYS A 459 0.01 32.60 -20.74
C LYS A 459 -0.25 31.53 -21.78
N SER A 460 -0.15 31.87 -23.07
CA SER A 460 -0.38 30.93 -24.14
C SER A 460 0.68 29.82 -24.19
N GLN A 461 1.95 30.16 -23.98
CA GLN A 461 3.03 29.17 -23.91
C GLN A 461 2.86 28.24 -22.71
N ALA A 462 2.56 28.78 -21.52
CA ALA A 462 2.28 27.98 -20.32
C ALA A 462 1.12 27.02 -20.56
N THR A 463 0.02 27.46 -21.18
CA THR A 463 -1.13 26.62 -21.48
C THR A 463 -0.74 25.43 -22.38
N VAL A 464 0.09 25.66 -23.41
CA VAL A 464 0.53 24.61 -24.32
C VAL A 464 1.54 23.66 -23.67
N GLN A 465 2.55 24.20 -23.02
CA GLN A 465 3.64 23.40 -22.44
C GLN A 465 3.21 22.59 -21.20
N LEU A 466 2.25 23.09 -20.44
CA LEU A 466 1.78 22.45 -19.20
C LEU A 466 0.50 21.63 -19.38
N GLN A 467 0.02 21.42 -20.61
CA GLN A 467 -1.14 20.56 -20.89
C GLN A 467 -0.94 19.11 -20.41
N SER A 468 0.29 18.60 -20.41
CA SER A 468 0.64 17.27 -19.91
C SER A 468 0.61 17.16 -18.38
N GLY A 469 0.60 18.29 -17.67
CA GLY A 469 0.58 18.41 -16.22
C GLY A 469 1.71 19.27 -15.67
N VAL A 470 1.41 20.01 -14.62
CA VAL A 470 2.40 20.79 -13.87
C VAL A 470 3.05 19.87 -12.83
N PRO A 471 4.41 19.78 -12.78
CA PRO A 471 5.07 19.00 -11.75
C PRO A 471 4.84 19.60 -10.35
N PHE A 472 4.77 18.76 -9.33
CA PHE A 472 4.62 19.20 -7.94
C PHE A 472 6.00 19.66 -7.41
N LEU A 473 6.32 20.94 -7.60
CA LEU A 473 7.62 21.55 -7.26
C LEU A 473 7.53 22.38 -5.98
N SER A 474 8.64 22.42 -5.23
CA SER A 474 8.84 23.43 -4.19
C SER A 474 9.08 24.81 -4.79
N ASP A 475 8.88 25.86 -3.99
CA ASP A 475 9.13 27.24 -4.45
C ASP A 475 10.61 27.46 -4.85
N ALA A 476 11.53 26.79 -4.16
CA ALA A 476 12.96 26.85 -4.49
C ALA A 476 13.27 26.22 -5.86
N GLN A 477 12.69 25.04 -6.14
CA GLN A 477 12.86 24.36 -7.43
C GLN A 477 12.22 25.15 -8.58
N LEU A 478 11.00 25.66 -8.38
CA LEU A 478 10.34 26.49 -9.37
C LEU A 478 11.12 27.78 -9.65
N LYS A 479 11.58 28.46 -8.59
CA LYS A 479 12.38 29.67 -8.72
C LYS A 479 13.66 29.41 -9.52
N THR A 480 14.40 28.36 -9.21
CA THR A 480 15.61 27.98 -9.96
C THR A 480 15.29 27.76 -11.44
N ALA A 481 14.23 27.03 -11.76
CA ALA A 481 13.84 26.78 -13.15
C ALA A 481 13.44 28.06 -13.91
N LEU A 482 12.78 29.00 -13.23
CA LEU A 482 12.39 30.29 -13.81
C LEU A 482 13.59 31.25 -13.98
N ASP A 483 14.51 31.26 -13.02
CA ASP A 483 15.76 32.04 -13.09
C ASP A 483 16.64 31.53 -14.26
N ASP A 484 16.75 30.22 -14.43
CA ASP A 484 17.46 29.58 -15.57
C ASP A 484 16.80 29.91 -16.91
N ALA A 485 15.48 30.06 -16.94
CA ALA A 485 14.71 30.46 -18.12
C ALA A 485 14.77 31.98 -18.40
N GLY A 486 15.42 32.79 -17.52
CA GLY A 486 15.59 34.23 -17.69
C GLY A 486 14.27 35.03 -17.58
N THR A 487 13.32 34.56 -16.79
CA THR A 487 12.03 35.24 -16.60
C THR A 487 12.17 36.51 -15.76
N SER A 488 11.29 37.51 -15.98
CA SER A 488 11.28 38.72 -15.19
C SER A 488 10.87 38.44 -13.72
N THR A 489 11.34 39.28 -12.79
CA THR A 489 11.01 39.14 -11.37
C THR A 489 9.50 39.13 -11.10
N GLU A 490 8.74 39.95 -11.85
CA GLU A 490 7.28 40.01 -11.71
C GLU A 490 6.60 38.71 -12.13
N VAL A 491 7.04 38.12 -13.25
CA VAL A 491 6.52 36.82 -13.73
C VAL A 491 6.93 35.70 -12.79
N THR A 492 8.18 35.73 -12.29
CA THR A 492 8.67 34.75 -11.30
C THR A 492 7.82 34.79 -10.03
N GLN A 493 7.53 35.98 -9.48
CA GLN A 493 6.69 36.09 -8.28
C GLN A 493 5.26 35.61 -8.55
N ALA A 494 4.66 36.01 -9.66
CA ALA A 494 3.34 35.54 -10.06
C ALA A 494 3.24 34.02 -10.19
N ALA A 495 4.29 33.39 -10.75
CA ALA A 495 4.36 31.93 -10.87
C ALA A 495 4.54 31.22 -9.51
N LEU A 496 5.31 31.80 -8.59
CA LEU A 496 5.48 31.26 -7.23
C LEU A 496 4.17 31.32 -6.45
N ASP A 497 3.46 32.47 -6.50
CA ASP A 497 2.17 32.63 -5.83
C ASP A 497 1.12 31.66 -6.41
N ALA A 498 1.07 31.52 -7.75
CA ALA A 498 0.21 30.58 -8.43
C ALA A 498 0.54 29.12 -8.06
N ASN A 499 1.81 28.75 -7.95
CA ASN A 499 2.26 27.42 -7.56
C ASN A 499 1.89 27.09 -6.12
N ALA A 500 2.05 28.03 -5.20
CA ALA A 500 1.67 27.84 -3.80
C ALA A 500 0.16 27.57 -3.65
N ALA A 501 -0.69 28.38 -4.31
CA ALA A 501 -2.15 28.18 -4.33
C ALA A 501 -2.51 26.84 -4.99
N ALA A 502 -1.95 26.54 -6.16
CA ALA A 502 -2.22 25.33 -6.91
C ALA A 502 -1.83 24.04 -6.16
N ARG A 503 -0.72 24.05 -5.40
CA ARG A 503 -0.33 22.93 -4.54
C ARG A 503 -1.40 22.62 -3.49
N LEU A 504 -1.95 23.65 -2.84
CA LEU A 504 -3.01 23.46 -1.84
C LEU A 504 -4.28 22.91 -2.46
N ASP A 505 -4.68 23.42 -3.61
CA ASP A 505 -5.87 22.93 -4.33
C ASP A 505 -5.70 21.49 -4.80
N GLY A 506 -4.50 21.11 -5.29
CA GLY A 506 -4.16 19.74 -5.64
C GLY A 506 -4.26 18.80 -4.43
N LEU A 507 -3.69 19.20 -3.29
CA LEU A 507 -3.74 18.42 -2.05
C LEU A 507 -5.18 18.29 -1.52
N ARG A 508 -5.98 19.36 -1.56
CA ARG A 508 -7.41 19.33 -1.18
C ARG A 508 -8.20 18.38 -2.08
N ALA A 509 -7.99 18.43 -3.39
CA ALA A 509 -8.65 17.54 -4.33
C ALA A 509 -8.30 16.06 -4.09
N ALA A 510 -7.02 15.75 -3.83
CA ALA A 510 -6.59 14.40 -3.47
C ALA A 510 -7.22 13.92 -2.15
N LEU A 511 -7.31 14.77 -1.13
CA LEU A 511 -7.99 14.43 0.13
C LEU A 511 -9.49 14.25 -0.07
N ALA A 512 -10.12 15.04 -0.93
CA ALA A 512 -11.55 14.93 -1.23
C ALA A 512 -11.91 13.59 -1.86
N ILE A 513 -11.10 13.07 -2.80
CA ILE A 513 -11.35 11.75 -3.39
C ILE A 513 -11.15 10.62 -2.38
N LEU A 514 -10.17 10.74 -1.47
CA LEU A 514 -9.97 9.77 -0.40
C LEU A 514 -11.12 9.80 0.62
N ALA A 515 -11.64 10.99 0.95
CA ALA A 515 -12.83 11.15 1.77
C ALA A 515 -14.06 10.54 1.11
N LEU A 516 -14.23 10.72 -0.21
CA LEU A 516 -15.29 10.09 -0.98
C LEU A 516 -15.17 8.56 -0.94
N ALA A 517 -13.97 8.02 -1.07
CA ALA A 517 -13.73 6.57 -0.96
C ALA A 517 -14.12 6.05 0.44
N ALA A 518 -13.77 6.77 1.51
CA ALA A 518 -14.19 6.44 2.87
C ALA A 518 -15.72 6.51 3.03
N LEU A 519 -16.37 7.51 2.44
CA LEU A 519 -17.83 7.63 2.43
C LEU A 519 -18.50 6.47 1.71
N ILE A 520 -17.97 6.06 0.55
CA ILE A 520 -18.46 4.88 -0.19
C ILE A 520 -18.30 3.61 0.67
N ALA A 521 -17.16 3.46 1.35
CA ALA A 521 -16.92 2.32 2.23
C ALA A 521 -18.00 2.16 3.32
N LEU A 522 -18.56 3.26 3.84
CA LEU A 522 -19.64 3.20 4.85
C LEU A 522 -20.86 2.41 4.38
N PHE A 523 -21.21 2.49 3.10
CA PHE A 523 -22.34 1.73 2.54
C PHE A 523 -22.12 0.22 2.63
N PHE A 524 -20.88 -0.25 2.55
CA PHE A 524 -20.56 -1.68 2.58
C PHE A 524 -20.41 -2.24 3.99
N THR A 525 -20.39 -1.39 5.03
CA THR A 525 -20.28 -1.85 6.44
C THR A 525 -21.41 -2.77 6.88
N HIS A 526 -22.54 -2.78 6.19
CA HIS A 526 -23.67 -3.67 6.49
C HIS A 526 -23.32 -5.17 6.31
N ARG A 527 -22.30 -5.49 5.51
CA ARG A 527 -21.82 -6.86 5.28
C ARG A 527 -20.95 -7.40 6.42
N ILE A 528 -20.44 -6.53 7.29
CA ILE A 528 -19.66 -6.92 8.46
C ILE A 528 -20.58 -7.49 9.54
N PRO A 529 -20.21 -8.59 10.24
CA PRO A 529 -21.03 -9.21 11.27
C PRO A 529 -21.27 -8.27 12.46
N THR A 530 -22.44 -8.43 13.09
CA THR A 530 -22.82 -7.66 14.29
C THR A 530 -22.33 -8.30 15.59
N THR A 531 -22.02 -9.58 15.56
CA THR A 531 -21.49 -10.35 16.69
C THR A 531 -20.03 -10.70 16.42
N GLN A 532 -19.22 -10.72 17.48
CA GLN A 532 -17.84 -11.20 17.35
C GLN A 532 -17.86 -12.65 16.84
N PRO A 533 -17.05 -12.96 15.80
CA PRO A 533 -16.89 -14.34 15.36
C PRO A 533 -16.28 -15.12 16.54
N ARG A 534 -17.09 -15.92 17.19
CA ARG A 534 -16.59 -16.87 18.18
C ARG A 534 -15.95 -18.02 17.41
N SER A 535 -14.76 -18.45 17.81
CA SER A 535 -14.26 -19.74 17.38
C SER A 535 -15.35 -20.76 17.71
N THR A 536 -15.94 -21.35 16.71
CA THR A 536 -16.81 -22.51 16.90
C THR A 536 -15.94 -23.62 17.47
N LYS A 537 -15.85 -23.70 18.82
CA LYS A 537 -15.48 -24.95 19.46
C LYS A 537 -16.65 -25.89 19.26
N PRO A 538 -16.43 -27.09 18.73
CA PRO A 538 -17.39 -28.16 18.82
C PRO A 538 -17.66 -28.53 20.27
#